data_ba50d15de0d0f165f9c8d531a7c1ca3c
#
_entry.id   ba50d15de0d0f165f9c8d531a7c1ca3c
#
_cell.length_a   1.000
_cell.length_b   1.000
_cell.length_c   1.000
_cell.angle_alpha   90.00
_cell.angle_beta   90.00
_cell.angle_gamma   90.00
#
_symmetry.space_group_name_H-M   'P 1'
#
loop_
_entity.id
_entity.type
_entity.pdbx_description
1 polymer ?
#
loop_
_entity_poly.entity_id
_entity_poly.type
_entity_poly.pdbx_seq_one_letter_code
_entity_poly.pdbx_strand_id
1 'polypeptide(L)'
;METVLHYIKKYSETQPDTPAVCELKKYLTYSEYWTAIRKMANVLVRNGIKKDAHVILRCTQDINYMVLFSALQYIQALVIPVERSISPERIQEIRDKVDAEWLISNRESEGMCWLSTKKLMEQMESAEESEYPLPNSDTRSMLLFTTGTTGSSKGVVMHHKNDIAIAGNVMEGTQMKPGNVEIIPMPLNHSFGIRRYQSDMINGGTVCLMNGMALIGNLWKMLEQYHATSMAISPATLGMIFHP
;
A
#
# COMPACT_ATOMS: atom_id res chain seq x y z
N MET A 1 -3.44 19.84 -7.66
CA MET A 1 -2.53 19.43 -6.57
C MET A 1 -2.15 17.98 -6.82
N GLU A 2 -0.86 17.66 -6.68
CA GLU A 2 -0.30 16.33 -6.97
C GLU A 2 -0.80 15.27 -5.98
N THR A 3 -0.66 13.99 -6.34
CA THR A 3 -0.96 12.83 -5.48
C THR A 3 0.30 11.96 -5.37
N VAL A 4 0.33 10.97 -4.50
CA VAL A 4 1.46 10.03 -4.38
C VAL A 4 1.80 9.40 -5.74
N LEU A 5 0.81 9.08 -6.57
CA LEU A 5 1.01 8.52 -7.91
C LEU A 5 1.73 9.48 -8.88
N HIS A 6 1.54 10.78 -8.76
CA HIS A 6 2.31 11.76 -9.55
C HIS A 6 3.80 11.70 -9.22
N TYR A 7 4.14 11.52 -7.93
CA TYR A 7 5.54 11.39 -7.49
C TYR A 7 6.15 10.06 -7.95
N ILE A 8 5.41 8.96 -7.83
CA ILE A 8 5.87 7.65 -8.35
C ILE A 8 6.15 7.75 -9.85
N LYS A 9 5.22 8.32 -10.63
CA LYS A 9 5.43 8.57 -12.07
C LYS A 9 6.64 9.47 -12.31
N LYS A 10 6.75 10.60 -11.62
CA LYS A 10 7.90 11.51 -11.75
C LYS A 10 9.22 10.77 -11.52
N TYR A 11 9.30 9.96 -10.47
CA TYR A 11 10.54 9.24 -10.16
C TYR A 11 10.80 8.06 -11.09
N SER A 12 9.78 7.48 -11.71
CA SER A 12 9.98 6.51 -12.79
C SER A 12 10.65 7.10 -14.03
N GLU A 13 10.58 8.43 -14.21
CA GLU A 13 11.20 9.17 -15.30
C GLU A 13 12.55 9.78 -14.90
N THR A 14 12.70 10.26 -13.64
CA THR A 14 13.88 11.02 -13.21
C THR A 14 14.93 10.18 -12.46
N GLN A 15 14.53 9.07 -11.87
CA GLN A 15 15.41 8.11 -11.19
C GLN A 15 14.92 6.65 -11.40
N PRO A 16 14.81 6.20 -12.68
CA PRO A 16 14.14 4.95 -13.06
C PRO A 16 14.71 3.71 -12.40
N ASP A 17 16.01 3.66 -12.16
CA ASP A 17 16.74 2.50 -11.64
C ASP A 17 16.82 2.47 -10.11
N THR A 18 16.35 3.52 -9.43
CA THR A 18 16.32 3.55 -7.96
C THR A 18 15.28 2.56 -7.44
N PRO A 19 15.60 1.68 -6.47
CA PRO A 19 14.62 0.81 -5.83
C PRO A 19 13.49 1.63 -5.19
N ALA A 20 12.24 1.33 -5.52
CA ALA A 20 11.06 1.99 -4.96
C ALA A 20 10.47 1.16 -3.81
N VAL A 21 10.16 -0.10 -4.07
CA VAL A 21 9.57 -1.04 -3.11
C VAL A 21 10.37 -2.33 -3.08
N CYS A 22 10.77 -2.76 -1.88
CA CYS A 22 11.69 -3.86 -1.66
C CYS A 22 11.13 -4.89 -0.67
N GLU A 23 11.47 -6.13 -0.88
CA GLU A 23 11.39 -7.23 0.06
C GLU A 23 12.80 -7.85 0.22
N LEU A 24 13.00 -8.75 1.16
CA LEU A 24 14.32 -9.35 1.41
C LEU A 24 14.96 -9.99 0.16
N LYS A 25 14.16 -10.53 -0.77
CA LYS A 25 14.67 -11.31 -1.92
C LYS A 25 14.42 -10.65 -3.28
N LYS A 26 13.64 -9.59 -3.33
CA LYS A 26 13.24 -8.93 -4.57
C LYS A 26 12.93 -7.47 -4.32
N TYR A 27 13.02 -6.67 -5.35
CA TYR A 27 12.56 -5.28 -5.35
C TYR A 27 12.00 -4.93 -6.73
N LEU A 28 11.32 -3.81 -6.80
CA LEU A 28 10.99 -3.09 -8.02
C LEU A 28 11.63 -1.72 -7.96
N THR A 29 12.28 -1.32 -9.05
CA THR A 29 12.72 0.06 -9.27
C THR A 29 11.51 0.97 -9.49
N TYR A 30 11.69 2.28 -9.49
CA TYR A 30 10.60 3.20 -9.79
C TYR A 30 9.99 2.97 -11.17
N SER A 31 10.83 2.69 -12.19
CA SER A 31 10.36 2.35 -13.53
C SER A 31 9.54 1.07 -13.55
N GLU A 32 10.06 0.00 -12.93
CA GLU A 32 9.37 -1.28 -12.84
C GLU A 32 8.09 -1.19 -12.01
N TYR A 33 8.10 -0.42 -10.92
CA TYR A 33 6.94 -0.23 -10.07
C TYR A 33 5.82 0.53 -10.78
N TRP A 34 6.16 1.60 -11.51
CA TRP A 34 5.19 2.34 -12.31
C TRP A 34 4.61 1.49 -13.45
N THR A 35 5.44 0.71 -14.14
CA THR A 35 5.00 -0.27 -15.15
C THR A 35 4.06 -1.32 -14.54
N ALA A 36 4.40 -1.89 -13.38
CA ALA A 36 3.55 -2.86 -12.69
C ALA A 36 2.20 -2.27 -12.29
N ILE A 37 2.15 -1.02 -11.80
CA ILE A 37 0.91 -0.30 -11.49
C ILE A 37 0.02 -0.18 -12.74
N ARG A 38 0.57 0.21 -13.89
CA ARG A 38 -0.17 0.40 -15.14
C ARG A 38 -0.69 -0.92 -15.71
N LYS A 39 0.11 -1.98 -15.67
CA LYS A 39 -0.30 -3.33 -16.06
C LYS A 39 -1.42 -3.86 -15.15
N MET A 40 -1.25 -3.74 -13.83
CA MET A 40 -2.26 -4.17 -12.88
C MET A 40 -3.55 -3.37 -13.02
N ALA A 41 -3.49 -2.08 -13.28
CA ALA A 41 -4.66 -1.23 -13.56
C ALA A 41 -5.46 -1.77 -14.75
N ASN A 42 -4.78 -2.17 -15.85
CA ASN A 42 -5.42 -2.81 -17.00
C ASN A 42 -6.12 -4.13 -16.58
N VAL A 43 -5.42 -4.97 -15.83
CA VAL A 43 -5.97 -6.25 -15.33
C VAL A 43 -7.21 -6.02 -14.47
N LEU A 44 -7.18 -5.07 -13.54
CA LEU A 44 -8.32 -4.76 -12.65
C LEU A 44 -9.54 -4.30 -13.45
N VAL A 45 -9.36 -3.40 -14.42
CA VAL A 45 -10.46 -2.92 -15.28
C VAL A 45 -11.02 -4.04 -16.15
N ARG A 46 -10.18 -4.91 -16.71
CA ARG A 46 -10.62 -6.08 -17.50
C ARG A 46 -11.38 -7.10 -16.65
N ASN A 47 -11.09 -7.19 -15.36
CA ASN A 47 -11.85 -8.02 -14.41
C ASN A 47 -13.13 -7.32 -13.88
N GLY A 48 -13.46 -6.11 -14.34
CA GLY A 48 -14.72 -5.42 -14.07
C GLY A 48 -14.66 -4.33 -13.00
N ILE A 49 -13.52 -4.09 -12.35
CA ILE A 49 -13.40 -2.99 -11.37
C ILE A 49 -13.40 -1.65 -12.11
N LYS A 50 -14.32 -0.78 -11.72
CA LYS A 50 -14.50 0.54 -12.33
C LYS A 50 -14.07 1.65 -11.39
N LYS A 51 -13.97 2.85 -11.92
CA LYS A 51 -13.84 4.06 -11.11
C LYS A 51 -14.95 4.11 -10.05
N ASP A 52 -14.60 4.62 -8.88
CA ASP A 52 -15.45 4.73 -7.68
C ASP A 52 -15.94 3.38 -7.09
N ALA A 53 -15.54 2.24 -7.65
CA ALA A 53 -15.82 0.95 -7.03
C ALA A 53 -15.19 0.86 -5.62
N HIS A 54 -15.92 0.29 -4.67
CA HIS A 54 -15.42 0.05 -3.33
C HIS A 54 -14.78 -1.34 -3.25
N VAL A 55 -13.48 -1.39 -2.99
CA VAL A 55 -12.67 -2.62 -3.06
C VAL A 55 -12.02 -2.92 -1.72
N ILE A 56 -12.43 -3.98 -1.07
CA ILE A 56 -11.74 -4.52 0.10
C ILE A 56 -10.45 -5.20 -0.39
N LEU A 57 -9.31 -4.73 0.09
CA LEU A 57 -8.00 -5.26 -0.25
C LEU A 57 -7.34 -5.84 1.00
N ARG A 58 -7.10 -7.16 1.01
CA ARG A 58 -6.40 -7.83 2.12
C ARG A 58 -4.91 -7.52 2.07
N CYS A 59 -4.38 -6.93 3.13
CA CYS A 59 -2.98 -6.56 3.25
C CYS A 59 -2.08 -7.78 3.46
N THR A 60 -1.21 -8.08 2.50
CA THR A 60 -0.19 -9.13 2.59
C THR A 60 1.19 -8.61 2.98
N GLN A 61 1.35 -7.29 3.10
CA GLN A 61 2.60 -6.61 3.48
C GLN A 61 3.77 -6.94 2.55
N ASP A 62 3.51 -7.03 1.25
CA ASP A 62 4.47 -7.38 0.20
C ASP A 62 4.36 -6.45 -1.01
N ILE A 63 5.25 -6.61 -1.98
CA ILE A 63 5.26 -5.82 -3.22
C ILE A 63 3.94 -5.99 -3.99
N ASN A 64 3.38 -7.20 -4.03
CA ASN A 64 2.13 -7.46 -4.75
C ASN A 64 0.97 -6.65 -4.18
N TYR A 65 0.90 -6.53 -2.84
CA TYR A 65 -0.07 -5.68 -2.18
C TYR A 65 0.09 -4.21 -2.58
N MET A 66 1.33 -3.69 -2.62
CA MET A 66 1.57 -2.30 -2.98
C MET A 66 1.24 -2.01 -4.44
N VAL A 67 1.51 -2.95 -5.34
CA VAL A 67 1.11 -2.84 -6.76
C VAL A 67 -0.42 -2.79 -6.88
N LEU A 68 -1.14 -3.68 -6.20
CA LEU A 68 -2.61 -3.69 -6.19
C LEU A 68 -3.19 -2.42 -5.58
N PHE A 69 -2.66 -1.98 -4.42
CA PHE A 69 -3.08 -0.77 -3.73
C PHE A 69 -2.95 0.47 -4.63
N SER A 70 -1.78 0.64 -5.24
CA SER A 70 -1.51 1.78 -6.11
C SER A 70 -2.28 1.72 -7.44
N ALA A 71 -2.46 0.51 -8.00
CA ALA A 71 -3.25 0.33 -9.23
C ALA A 71 -4.74 0.64 -9.01
N LEU A 72 -5.31 0.24 -7.87
CA LEU A 72 -6.68 0.61 -7.49
C LEU A 72 -6.83 2.13 -7.37
N GLN A 73 -5.87 2.81 -6.73
CA GLN A 73 -5.88 4.27 -6.68
C GLN A 73 -5.73 4.90 -8.07
N TYR A 74 -4.92 4.29 -8.96
CA TYR A 74 -4.71 4.78 -10.32
C TYR A 74 -5.98 4.73 -11.16
N ILE A 75 -6.80 3.68 -11.04
CA ILE A 75 -8.13 3.60 -11.68
C ILE A 75 -9.21 4.35 -10.89
N GLN A 76 -8.86 5.06 -9.83
CA GLN A 76 -9.75 5.84 -8.97
C GLN A 76 -10.82 5.00 -8.26
N ALA A 77 -10.54 3.75 -7.94
CA ALA A 77 -11.35 2.94 -7.03
C ALA A 77 -11.06 3.33 -5.57
N LEU A 78 -12.05 3.21 -4.68
CA LEU A 78 -11.88 3.42 -3.25
C LEU A 78 -11.29 2.16 -2.61
N VAL A 79 -10.04 2.24 -2.17
CA VAL A 79 -9.36 1.11 -1.53
C VAL A 79 -9.76 1.03 -0.05
N ILE A 80 -10.15 -0.17 0.40
CA ILE A 80 -10.48 -0.46 1.79
C ILE A 80 -9.48 -1.51 2.27
N PRO A 81 -8.31 -1.09 2.78
CA PRO A 81 -7.29 -2.02 3.23
C PRO A 81 -7.72 -2.67 4.55
N VAL A 82 -7.60 -4.00 4.60
CA VAL A 82 -7.94 -4.79 5.78
C VAL A 82 -6.76 -5.67 6.20
N GLU A 83 -6.73 -6.06 7.46
CA GLU A 83 -5.66 -6.89 8.00
C GLU A 83 -5.59 -8.28 7.35
N ARG A 84 -4.40 -8.88 7.36
CA ARG A 84 -4.16 -10.22 6.78
C ARG A 84 -5.01 -11.30 7.44
N SER A 85 -5.21 -11.21 8.76
CA SER A 85 -5.91 -12.18 9.59
C SER A 85 -7.40 -11.90 9.76
N ILE A 86 -7.96 -10.93 9.03
CA ILE A 86 -9.37 -10.55 9.13
C ILE A 86 -10.30 -11.76 8.96
N SER A 87 -11.29 -11.87 9.84
CA SER A 87 -12.27 -12.95 9.78
C SER A 87 -13.30 -12.74 8.66
N PRO A 88 -13.92 -13.82 8.15
CA PRO A 88 -14.99 -13.71 7.15
C PRO A 88 -16.16 -12.84 7.64
N GLU A 89 -16.57 -12.97 8.90
CA GLU A 89 -17.66 -12.21 9.50
C GLU A 89 -17.33 -10.71 9.48
N ARG A 90 -16.09 -10.36 9.79
CA ARG A 90 -15.64 -8.97 9.77
C ARG A 90 -15.58 -8.40 8.36
N ILE A 91 -15.24 -9.20 7.35
CA ILE A 91 -15.33 -8.79 5.94
C ILE A 91 -16.79 -8.47 5.57
N GLN A 92 -17.76 -9.30 5.99
CA GLN A 92 -19.17 -9.06 5.74
C GLN A 92 -19.66 -7.77 6.43
N GLU A 93 -19.30 -7.53 7.68
CA GLU A 93 -19.62 -6.29 8.38
C GLU A 93 -19.08 -5.04 7.66
N ILE A 94 -17.84 -5.11 7.16
CA ILE A 94 -17.23 -4.01 6.39
C ILE A 94 -17.97 -3.84 5.06
N ARG A 95 -18.22 -4.93 4.33
CA ARG A 95 -18.99 -4.89 3.09
C ARG A 95 -20.31 -4.15 3.26
N ASP A 96 -21.10 -4.56 4.24
CA ASP A 96 -22.43 -4.00 4.46
C ASP A 96 -22.38 -2.54 4.92
N LYS A 97 -21.34 -2.18 5.69
CA LYS A 97 -21.18 -0.82 6.20
C LYS A 97 -20.77 0.21 5.17
N VAL A 98 -20.02 -0.19 4.15
CA VAL A 98 -19.46 0.71 3.13
C VAL A 98 -19.89 0.34 1.73
N ASP A 99 -20.86 -0.56 1.58
CA ASP A 99 -21.36 -1.04 0.29
C ASP A 99 -20.23 -1.50 -0.64
N ALA A 100 -19.33 -2.34 -0.08
CA ALA A 100 -18.20 -2.84 -0.85
C ALA A 100 -18.62 -4.01 -1.73
N GLU A 101 -18.40 -3.87 -3.01
CA GLU A 101 -18.76 -4.86 -4.02
C GLU A 101 -17.66 -5.92 -4.23
N TRP A 102 -16.39 -5.50 -4.10
CA TRP A 102 -15.23 -6.27 -4.47
C TRP A 102 -14.37 -6.69 -3.28
N LEU A 103 -13.83 -7.91 -3.36
CA LEU A 103 -12.79 -8.41 -2.45
C LEU A 103 -11.59 -8.92 -3.24
N ILE A 104 -10.40 -8.36 -2.98
CA ILE A 104 -9.13 -8.90 -3.48
C ILE A 104 -8.40 -9.57 -2.33
N SER A 105 -8.23 -10.88 -2.41
CA SER A 105 -7.58 -11.69 -1.38
C SER A 105 -7.16 -13.06 -1.92
N ASN A 106 -6.38 -13.81 -1.11
CA ASN A 106 -6.04 -15.22 -1.41
C ASN A 106 -7.13 -16.22 -0.94
N ARG A 107 -8.20 -15.74 -0.32
CA ARG A 107 -9.34 -16.55 0.15
C ARG A 107 -10.63 -15.90 -0.31
N GLU A 108 -11.50 -16.72 -0.86
CA GLU A 108 -12.85 -16.33 -1.27
C GLU A 108 -13.69 -15.92 -0.05
N SER A 109 -14.67 -15.05 -0.28
CA SER A 109 -15.71 -14.72 0.69
C SER A 109 -17.07 -14.71 -0.02
N GLU A 110 -18.07 -15.33 0.60
CA GLU A 110 -19.41 -15.40 0.05
C GLU A 110 -20.04 -14.01 -0.11
N GLY A 111 -20.86 -13.85 -1.14
CA GLY A 111 -21.64 -12.64 -1.38
C GLY A 111 -20.86 -11.44 -1.88
N MET A 112 -19.63 -11.62 -2.35
CA MET A 112 -18.79 -10.58 -2.95
C MET A 112 -18.23 -11.01 -4.30
N CYS A 113 -17.95 -10.06 -5.18
CA CYS A 113 -17.14 -10.27 -6.37
C CYS A 113 -15.69 -10.48 -5.92
N TRP A 114 -15.28 -11.74 -5.83
CA TRP A 114 -13.95 -12.10 -5.35
C TRP A 114 -12.94 -12.22 -6.50
N LEU A 115 -11.77 -11.61 -6.30
CA LEU A 115 -10.61 -11.74 -7.17
C LEU A 115 -9.42 -12.28 -6.38
N SER A 116 -8.83 -13.36 -6.89
CA SER A 116 -7.63 -13.96 -6.29
C SER A 116 -6.41 -13.09 -6.55
N THR A 117 -5.72 -12.66 -5.50
CA THR A 117 -4.44 -11.94 -5.62
C THR A 117 -3.46 -12.70 -6.53
N LYS A 118 -3.33 -14.01 -6.35
CA LYS A 118 -2.44 -14.86 -7.17
C LYS A 118 -2.80 -14.79 -8.66
N LYS A 119 -4.09 -14.99 -8.99
CA LYS A 119 -4.56 -14.94 -10.39
C LYS A 119 -4.37 -13.57 -11.02
N LEU A 120 -4.59 -12.48 -10.27
CA LEU A 120 -4.35 -11.12 -10.76
C LEU A 120 -2.87 -10.90 -11.09
N MET A 121 -1.97 -11.38 -10.24
CA MET A 121 -0.53 -11.29 -10.50
C MET A 121 -0.11 -12.11 -11.73
N GLU A 122 -0.63 -13.32 -11.90
CA GLU A 122 -0.41 -14.15 -13.10
C GLU A 122 -0.91 -13.44 -14.38
N GLN A 123 -2.08 -12.82 -14.34
CA GLN A 123 -2.63 -12.04 -15.47
C GLN A 123 -1.76 -10.80 -15.79
N MET A 124 -1.19 -10.18 -14.76
CA MET A 124 -0.34 -9.00 -14.92
C MET A 124 0.95 -9.29 -15.70
N GLU A 125 1.52 -10.52 -15.60
CA GLU A 125 2.75 -10.88 -16.30
C GLU A 125 2.64 -10.67 -17.82
N SER A 126 1.50 -11.03 -18.41
CA SER A 126 1.22 -10.91 -19.85
C SER A 126 0.39 -9.67 -20.22
N ALA A 127 0.01 -8.85 -19.26
CA ALA A 127 -0.80 -7.67 -19.51
C ALA A 127 0.01 -6.56 -20.18
N GLU A 128 -0.64 -5.82 -21.06
CA GLU A 128 -0.13 -4.55 -21.57
C GLU A 128 -0.34 -3.44 -20.54
N GLU A 129 0.51 -2.43 -20.61
CA GLU A 129 0.35 -1.22 -19.82
C GLU A 129 -0.85 -0.40 -20.33
N SER A 130 -1.55 0.25 -19.42
CA SER A 130 -2.67 1.13 -19.76
C SER A 130 -2.45 2.54 -19.24
N GLU A 131 -2.97 3.51 -20.00
CA GLU A 131 -2.94 4.92 -19.62
C GLU A 131 -4.30 5.35 -19.09
N TYR A 132 -4.33 5.75 -17.81
CA TYR A 132 -5.48 6.40 -17.19
C TYR A 132 -5.08 7.79 -16.70
N PRO A 133 -6.03 8.74 -16.64
CA PRO A 133 -5.77 10.04 -16.02
C PRO A 133 -5.42 9.85 -14.55
N LEU A 134 -4.32 10.46 -14.11
CA LEU A 134 -3.97 10.47 -12.69
C LEU A 134 -5.11 11.10 -11.85
N PRO A 135 -5.40 10.55 -10.66
CA PRO A 135 -6.41 11.13 -9.80
C PRO A 135 -6.03 12.55 -9.37
N ASN A 136 -7.02 13.40 -9.18
CA ASN A 136 -6.79 14.72 -8.57
C ASN A 136 -6.79 14.61 -7.03
N SER A 137 -6.37 15.70 -6.38
CA SER A 137 -6.24 15.75 -4.92
C SER A 137 -7.56 15.56 -4.15
N ASP A 138 -8.71 15.86 -4.77
CA ASP A 138 -10.02 15.72 -4.15
C ASP A 138 -10.66 14.34 -4.38
N THR A 139 -10.03 13.48 -5.20
CA THR A 139 -10.45 12.09 -5.37
C THR A 139 -10.22 11.31 -4.07
N ARG A 140 -11.18 10.46 -3.71
CA ARG A 140 -11.04 9.55 -2.56
C ARG A 140 -9.90 8.57 -2.82
N SER A 141 -9.00 8.41 -1.85
CA SER A 141 -7.84 7.54 -1.98
C SER A 141 -8.03 6.18 -1.31
N MET A 142 -8.53 6.19 -0.09
CA MET A 142 -8.78 4.97 0.69
C MET A 142 -9.78 5.22 1.81
N LEU A 143 -10.29 4.12 2.41
CA LEU A 143 -11.09 4.15 3.62
C LEU A 143 -10.43 3.29 4.68
N LEU A 144 -10.03 3.91 5.78
CA LEU A 144 -9.38 3.23 6.91
C LEU A 144 -10.38 3.01 8.06
N PHE A 145 -10.43 1.78 8.58
CA PHE A 145 -11.20 1.50 9.78
C PHE A 145 -10.37 1.76 11.04
N THR A 146 -10.96 2.49 11.99
CA THR A 146 -10.32 2.68 13.30
C THR A 146 -10.55 1.46 14.19
N THR A 147 -9.58 1.13 15.03
CA THR A 147 -9.71 0.14 16.11
C THR A 147 -10.51 0.74 17.27
N GLY A 148 -11.81 1.03 17.05
CA GLY A 148 -12.63 1.76 18.00
C GLY A 148 -12.67 1.10 19.39
N THR A 149 -12.32 1.86 20.42
CA THR A 149 -12.45 1.47 21.85
C THR A 149 -13.90 1.40 22.31
N THR A 150 -14.86 1.84 21.49
CA THR A 150 -16.29 1.97 21.81
C THR A 150 -17.21 0.93 21.15
N GLY A 151 -16.66 -0.21 20.71
CA GLY A 151 -17.44 -1.36 20.20
C GLY A 151 -17.82 -1.32 18.72
N SER A 152 -17.92 -0.18 18.04
CA SER A 152 -18.13 -0.10 16.60
C SER A 152 -16.98 0.63 15.91
N SER A 153 -16.19 -0.06 15.09
CA SER A 153 -15.14 0.61 14.33
C SER A 153 -15.74 1.58 13.30
N LYS A 154 -15.16 2.77 13.21
CA LYS A 154 -15.58 3.80 12.26
C LYS A 154 -14.70 3.78 11.03
N GLY A 155 -15.32 3.88 9.85
CA GLY A 155 -14.60 4.08 8.59
C GLY A 155 -14.30 5.57 8.39
N VAL A 156 -13.04 5.89 8.11
CA VAL A 156 -12.58 7.25 7.81
C VAL A 156 -12.20 7.29 6.33
N VAL A 157 -12.92 8.07 5.55
CA VAL A 157 -12.61 8.28 4.12
C VAL A 157 -11.47 9.28 4.01
N MET A 158 -10.41 8.88 3.32
CA MET A 158 -9.27 9.73 2.99
C MET A 158 -9.35 10.18 1.53
N HIS A 159 -8.90 11.39 1.26
CA HIS A 159 -8.70 11.92 -0.07
C HIS A 159 -7.20 12.09 -0.33
N HIS A 160 -6.77 12.07 -1.57
CA HIS A 160 -5.37 12.23 -1.91
C HIS A 160 -4.72 13.50 -1.31
N LYS A 161 -5.47 14.60 -1.15
CA LYS A 161 -4.98 15.80 -0.45
C LYS A 161 -4.62 15.55 1.01
N ASN A 162 -5.37 14.64 1.69
CA ASN A 162 -5.06 14.27 3.06
C ASN A 162 -3.77 13.44 3.12
N ASP A 163 -3.59 12.54 2.16
CA ASP A 163 -2.37 11.72 2.05
C ASP A 163 -1.13 12.59 1.89
N ILE A 164 -1.20 13.58 0.98
CA ILE A 164 -0.10 14.54 0.75
C ILE A 164 0.18 15.40 2.00
N ALA A 165 -0.87 15.93 2.63
CA ALA A 165 -0.70 16.78 3.81
C ALA A 165 -0.08 16.00 4.99
N ILE A 166 -0.55 14.77 5.22
CA ILE A 166 -0.02 13.91 6.29
C ILE A 166 1.42 13.50 5.99
N ALA A 167 1.72 13.12 4.75
CA ALA A 167 3.08 12.76 4.35
C ALA A 167 4.04 13.95 4.52
N GLY A 168 3.62 15.15 4.13
CA GLY A 168 4.38 16.39 4.36
C GLY A 168 4.71 16.60 5.84
N ASN A 169 3.72 16.46 6.73
CA ASN A 169 3.93 16.59 8.18
C ASN A 169 4.89 15.51 8.72
N VAL A 170 4.81 14.28 8.20
CA VAL A 170 5.73 13.20 8.60
C VAL A 170 7.15 13.51 8.14
N MET A 171 7.33 13.95 6.89
CA MET A 171 8.65 14.30 6.33
C MET A 171 9.30 15.44 7.12
N GLU A 172 8.54 16.49 7.44
CA GLU A 172 9.01 17.61 8.24
C GLU A 172 9.34 17.19 9.67
N GLY A 173 8.41 16.53 10.36
CA GLY A 173 8.57 16.12 11.75
C GLY A 173 9.69 15.10 11.98
N THR A 174 10.01 14.27 10.99
CA THR A 174 11.13 13.31 11.06
C THR A 174 12.40 13.81 10.39
N GLN A 175 12.38 15.03 9.83
CA GLN A 175 13.50 15.60 9.07
C GLN A 175 14.02 14.64 7.98
N MET A 176 13.06 13.98 7.27
CA MET A 176 13.34 12.98 6.26
C MET A 176 14.23 13.57 5.15
N LYS A 177 15.32 12.90 4.84
CA LYS A 177 16.26 13.35 3.79
C LYS A 177 15.91 12.74 2.44
N PRO A 178 16.21 13.41 1.32
CA PRO A 178 16.14 12.80 -0.01
C PRO A 178 16.98 11.50 -0.05
N GLY A 179 16.48 10.48 -0.73
CA GLY A 179 17.15 9.18 -0.79
C GLY A 179 17.01 8.35 0.50
N ASN A 180 16.02 8.69 1.34
CA ASN A 180 15.70 7.87 2.52
C ASN A 180 15.42 6.41 2.12
N VAL A 181 15.95 5.47 2.89
CA VAL A 181 15.67 4.05 2.74
C VAL A 181 15.03 3.58 4.04
N GLU A 182 13.73 3.30 4.00
CA GLU A 182 12.96 2.99 5.20
C GLU A 182 12.51 1.53 5.25
N ILE A 183 12.77 0.86 6.38
CA ILE A 183 12.13 -0.42 6.68
C ILE A 183 10.79 -0.16 7.36
N ILE A 184 9.71 -0.72 6.80
CA ILE A 184 8.35 -0.58 7.35
C ILE A 184 7.89 -1.94 7.88
N PRO A 185 8.06 -2.24 9.18
CA PRO A 185 7.51 -3.43 9.81
C PRO A 185 6.04 -3.27 10.23
N MET A 186 5.56 -2.03 10.25
CA MET A 186 4.19 -1.71 10.68
C MET A 186 3.17 -2.05 9.59
N PRO A 187 1.98 -2.55 9.97
CA PRO A 187 0.97 -2.94 8.99
C PRO A 187 0.54 -1.78 8.08
N LEU A 188 0.55 -2.03 6.77
CA LEU A 188 0.18 -1.05 5.74
C LEU A 188 -1.34 -0.83 5.61
N ASN A 189 -2.17 -1.65 6.26
CA ASN A 189 -3.60 -1.40 6.39
C ASN A 189 -3.96 -0.45 7.53
N HIS A 190 -2.97 0.03 8.28
CA HIS A 190 -3.12 1.05 9.32
C HIS A 190 -2.46 2.37 8.93
N SER A 191 -3.02 3.45 9.45
CA SER A 191 -2.54 4.81 9.17
C SER A 191 -1.05 5.00 9.43
N PHE A 192 -0.45 4.32 10.40
CA PHE A 192 0.96 4.46 10.72
C PHE A 192 1.87 3.90 9.60
N GLY A 193 1.64 2.66 9.16
CA GLY A 193 2.45 2.06 8.09
C GLY A 193 2.25 2.75 6.74
N ILE A 194 1.00 3.01 6.36
CA ILE A 194 0.71 3.60 5.04
C ILE A 194 1.25 5.03 4.90
N ARG A 195 1.26 5.84 5.98
CA ARG A 195 1.83 7.18 5.96
C ARG A 195 3.34 7.17 5.70
N ARG A 196 4.06 6.20 6.28
CA ARG A 196 5.50 6.05 6.05
C ARG A 196 5.77 5.75 4.58
N TYR A 197 5.06 4.76 4.01
CA TYR A 197 5.13 4.48 2.58
C TYR A 197 4.85 5.73 1.73
N GLN A 198 3.77 6.47 2.01
CA GLN A 198 3.41 7.67 1.25
C GLN A 198 4.50 8.74 1.34
N SER A 199 5.08 8.94 2.52
CA SER A 199 6.16 9.92 2.73
C SER A 199 7.41 9.58 1.91
N ASP A 200 7.83 8.31 1.90
CA ASP A 200 8.98 7.89 1.12
C ASP A 200 8.73 8.00 -0.39
N MET A 201 7.54 7.61 -0.87
CA MET A 201 7.20 7.76 -2.29
C MET A 201 7.20 9.23 -2.75
N ILE A 202 6.75 10.16 -1.90
CA ILE A 202 6.79 11.61 -2.19
C ILE A 202 8.22 12.14 -2.17
N ASN A 203 9.04 11.62 -1.27
CA ASN A 203 10.43 12.04 -1.08
C ASN A 203 11.41 11.39 -2.08
N GLY A 204 10.97 10.47 -2.92
CA GLY A 204 11.83 9.70 -3.84
C GLY A 204 12.71 8.68 -3.12
N GLY A 205 12.27 8.20 -1.98
CA GLY A 205 12.96 7.21 -1.15
C GLY A 205 12.69 5.77 -1.58
N THR A 206 13.23 4.84 -0.80
CA THR A 206 13.06 3.39 -0.96
C THR A 206 12.31 2.83 0.24
N VAL A 207 11.26 2.04 -0.01
CA VAL A 207 10.49 1.36 1.02
C VAL A 207 10.82 -0.13 1.06
N CYS A 208 11.33 -0.59 2.19
CA CYS A 208 11.61 -2.00 2.45
C CYS A 208 10.47 -2.59 3.29
N LEU A 209 9.66 -3.45 2.67
CA LEU A 209 8.48 -4.05 3.28
C LEU A 209 8.86 -5.24 4.15
N MET A 210 8.47 -5.20 5.40
CA MET A 210 8.71 -6.29 6.35
C MET A 210 7.39 -6.73 6.97
N ASN A 211 7.10 -8.02 6.92
CA ASN A 211 5.86 -8.58 7.48
C ASN A 211 5.98 -8.79 8.99
N GLY A 212 5.95 -7.69 9.75
CA GLY A 212 6.11 -7.70 11.20
C GLY A 212 7.51 -8.05 11.68
N MET A 213 7.67 -8.26 12.98
CA MET A 213 8.97 -8.50 13.65
C MET A 213 9.19 -9.96 14.05
N ALA A 214 8.31 -10.87 13.68
CA ALA A 214 8.39 -12.29 14.07
C ALA A 214 9.71 -12.97 13.67
N LEU A 215 10.37 -12.48 12.62
CA LEU A 215 11.67 -12.93 12.15
C LEU A 215 12.69 -11.77 12.21
N ILE A 216 13.12 -11.42 13.40
CA ILE A 216 14.06 -10.31 13.63
C ILE A 216 15.35 -10.43 12.82
N GLY A 217 15.79 -11.65 12.50
CA GLY A 217 16.93 -11.90 11.62
C GLY A 217 16.74 -11.34 10.20
N ASN A 218 15.51 -11.16 9.75
CA ASN A 218 15.23 -10.53 8.47
C ASN A 218 15.45 -9.01 8.53
N LEU A 219 15.21 -8.38 9.67
CA LEU A 219 15.51 -6.96 9.88
C LEU A 219 16.99 -6.68 9.64
N TRP A 220 17.87 -7.45 10.28
CA TRP A 220 19.32 -7.27 10.15
C TRP A 220 19.79 -7.47 8.71
N LYS A 221 19.26 -8.49 8.02
CA LYS A 221 19.55 -8.71 6.60
C LYS A 221 19.08 -7.56 5.70
N MET A 222 17.90 -7.00 5.96
CA MET A 222 17.39 -5.87 5.18
C MET A 222 18.17 -4.57 5.45
N LEU A 223 18.55 -4.32 6.71
CA LEU A 223 19.40 -3.20 7.09
C LEU A 223 20.74 -3.24 6.33
N GLU A 224 21.37 -4.41 6.28
CA GLU A 224 22.64 -4.60 5.57
C GLU A 224 22.47 -4.53 4.05
N GLN A 225 21.47 -5.24 3.49
CA GLN A 225 21.27 -5.37 2.05
C GLN A 225 20.90 -4.05 1.38
N TYR A 226 20.01 -3.26 2.01
CA TYR A 226 19.48 -2.01 1.44
C TYR A 226 20.11 -0.76 2.05
N HIS A 227 21.05 -0.90 2.99
CA HIS A 227 21.64 0.22 3.72
C HIS A 227 20.58 1.16 4.30
N ALA A 228 19.57 0.56 4.95
CA ALA A 228 18.41 1.30 5.44
C ALA A 228 18.81 2.40 6.42
N THR A 229 18.24 3.60 6.22
CA THR A 229 18.58 4.81 6.96
C THR A 229 17.56 5.15 8.03
N SER A 230 16.35 4.58 7.95
CA SER A 230 15.27 4.83 8.90
C SER A 230 14.34 3.62 9.09
N MET A 231 13.68 3.61 10.22
CA MET A 231 12.63 2.65 10.55
C MET A 231 11.70 3.27 11.60
N ALA A 232 10.40 3.32 11.29
CA ALA A 232 9.40 3.75 12.25
C ALA A 232 8.78 2.54 12.95
N ILE A 233 8.86 2.50 14.28
CA ILE A 233 8.40 1.38 15.10
C ILE A 233 7.59 1.86 16.30
N SER A 234 6.76 0.98 16.85
CA SER A 234 6.09 1.22 18.13
C SER A 234 7.03 0.92 19.32
N PRO A 235 6.77 1.47 20.51
CA PRO A 235 7.54 1.12 21.71
C PRO A 235 7.55 -0.39 21.98
N ALA A 236 6.44 -1.08 21.74
CA ALA A 236 6.37 -2.54 21.90
C ALA A 236 7.31 -3.27 20.91
N THR A 237 7.38 -2.80 19.67
CA THR A 237 8.28 -3.34 18.65
C THR A 237 9.76 -3.09 19.01
N LEU A 238 10.05 -1.92 19.59
CA LEU A 238 11.40 -1.60 20.09
C LEU A 238 11.85 -2.59 21.16
N GLY A 239 10.96 -2.96 22.10
CA GLY A 239 11.23 -3.98 23.11
C GLY A 239 11.63 -5.33 22.51
N MET A 240 11.01 -5.75 21.41
CA MET A 240 11.36 -7.02 20.71
C MET A 240 12.76 -6.99 20.09
N ILE A 241 13.28 -5.82 19.73
CA ILE A 241 14.63 -5.67 19.15
C ILE A 241 15.71 -5.83 20.22
N PHE A 242 15.50 -5.24 21.39
CA PHE A 242 16.51 -5.19 22.47
C PHE A 242 16.36 -6.30 23.51
N HIS A 243 15.22 -6.98 23.56
CA HIS A 243 14.93 -8.10 24.46
C HIS A 243 14.32 -9.26 23.67
N PRO A 244 15.07 -9.88 22.73
CA PRO A 244 14.59 -10.94 21.86
C PRO A 244 14.31 -12.26 22.63
#